data_acaf91e8da6c53c5cb129be605921d87
#
_entry.id   acaf91e8da6c53c5cb129be605921d87
#
_cell.length_a   1.000
_cell.length_b   1.000
_cell.length_c   1.000
_cell.angle_alpha   90.00
_cell.angle_beta   90.00
_cell.angle_gamma   90.00
#
_symmetry.space_group_name_H-M   'P 1'
#
loop_
_entity.id
_entity.type
_entity.pdbx_description
1 polymer ?
#
loop_
_entity_poly.entity_id
_entity_poly.type
_entity_poly.pdbx_seq_one_letter_code
_entity_poly.pdbx_strand_id
1 'polypeptide(L)'
;IDVNKCRIKNYLKKNPEKIITDLDLFFELNKDALVIAITGTNGKSTTCKIIEKILRTAGLKVKVVGNIGNPILFSKNVKNKNIFILEVSSYQLEYSKPIRSKHAAILNVTPDHLERHKNMENYLNIKLKIFLAQNNSDYSYINIKNKYKNLIKNKFKRKRFKSKLILINKSLPNFLIKKINNKYFKSTANLENLHF
;
A
#
# COMPACT_ATOMS: atom_id res chain seq x y z
N ILE A 1 4.37 2.36 17.36
CA ILE A 1 5.06 3.23 18.35
C ILE A 1 5.18 4.63 17.76
N ASP A 2 4.93 5.66 18.56
CA ASP A 2 5.18 7.04 18.17
C ASP A 2 6.54 7.48 18.73
N VAL A 3 7.52 7.66 17.87
CA VAL A 3 8.87 8.09 18.26
C VAL A 3 8.84 9.43 19.01
N ASN A 4 7.88 10.31 18.71
CA ASN A 4 7.77 11.60 19.39
C ASN A 4 7.34 11.48 20.87
N LYS A 5 6.72 10.36 21.23
CA LYS A 5 6.30 10.03 22.62
C LYS A 5 7.31 9.15 23.36
N CYS A 6 8.41 8.76 22.69
CA CYS A 6 9.44 7.91 23.29
C CYS A 6 10.40 8.73 24.16
N ARG A 7 10.85 8.16 25.28
CA ARG A 7 11.84 8.80 26.18
C ARG A 7 13.15 9.15 25.44
N ILE A 8 13.57 8.31 24.48
CA ILE A 8 14.78 8.50 23.69
C ILE A 8 14.53 9.19 22.34
N LYS A 9 13.44 9.95 22.21
CA LYS A 9 13.04 10.60 20.94
C LYS A 9 14.13 11.42 20.28
N ASN A 10 14.90 12.18 21.07
CA ASN A 10 15.95 13.05 20.54
C ASN A 10 17.11 12.23 19.96
N TYR A 11 17.45 11.10 20.60
CA TYR A 11 18.44 10.16 20.08
C TYR A 11 17.95 9.51 18.78
N LEU A 12 16.72 8.99 18.72
CA LEU A 12 16.16 8.36 17.53
C LEU A 12 16.00 9.33 16.36
N LYS A 13 15.68 10.60 16.62
CA LYS A 13 15.62 11.62 15.57
C LYS A 13 17.00 11.93 14.95
N LYS A 14 18.05 11.86 15.74
CA LYS A 14 19.43 12.05 15.27
C LYS A 14 20.00 10.78 14.60
N ASN A 15 19.46 9.61 14.92
CA ASN A 15 19.92 8.31 14.43
C ASN A 15 18.74 7.50 13.85
N PRO A 16 18.09 7.96 12.75
CA PRO A 16 16.91 7.30 12.18
C PRO A 16 17.22 5.89 11.68
N GLU A 17 18.47 5.58 11.34
CA GLU A 17 18.94 4.25 10.93
C GLU A 17 18.82 3.20 12.04
N LYS A 18 18.72 3.62 13.31
CA LYS A 18 18.50 2.73 14.46
C LYS A 18 17.05 2.28 14.61
N ILE A 19 16.13 2.89 13.84
CA ILE A 19 14.71 2.50 13.84
C ILE A 19 14.55 1.37 12.83
N ILE A 20 14.15 0.19 13.33
CA ILE A 20 13.83 -0.97 12.51
C ILE A 20 12.36 -1.30 12.74
N THR A 21 11.61 -1.45 11.65
CA THR A 21 10.19 -1.77 11.68
C THR A 21 9.94 -3.23 11.28
N ASP A 22 8.74 -3.74 11.55
CA ASP A 22 8.28 -5.05 11.08
C ASP A 22 8.33 -5.17 9.56
N LEU A 23 8.06 -4.07 8.83
CA LEU A 23 8.21 -4.00 7.39
C LEU A 23 9.66 -4.21 6.95
N ASP A 24 10.61 -3.58 7.62
CA ASP A 24 12.03 -3.69 7.28
C ASP A 24 12.50 -5.15 7.41
N LEU A 25 12.15 -5.79 8.53
CA LEU A 25 12.46 -7.21 8.76
C LEU A 25 11.78 -8.13 7.74
N PHE A 26 10.53 -7.84 7.40
CA PHE A 26 9.82 -8.63 6.38
C PHE A 26 10.53 -8.58 5.03
N PHE A 27 10.93 -7.39 4.55
CA PHE A 27 11.61 -7.25 3.27
C PHE A 27 13.03 -7.81 3.30
N GLU A 28 13.70 -7.79 4.44
CA GLU A 28 15.00 -8.42 4.62
C GLU A 28 14.91 -9.96 4.50
N LEU A 29 13.89 -10.55 5.11
CA LEU A 29 13.65 -12.00 5.09
C LEU A 29 13.03 -12.51 3.78
N ASN A 30 12.43 -11.64 2.97
CA ASN A 30 11.67 -12.00 1.76
C ASN A 30 12.11 -11.17 0.54
N LYS A 31 13.42 -11.09 0.29
CA LYS A 31 14.02 -10.20 -0.75
C LYS A 31 13.44 -10.41 -2.15
N ASP A 32 13.11 -11.68 -2.50
CA ASP A 32 12.60 -12.07 -3.82
C ASP A 32 11.08 -12.20 -3.86
N ALA A 33 10.38 -11.75 -2.82
CA ALA A 33 8.94 -11.85 -2.78
C ALA A 33 8.25 -10.91 -3.78
N LEU A 34 7.27 -11.42 -4.50
CA LEU A 34 6.36 -10.59 -5.26
C LEU A 34 5.38 -9.92 -4.29
N VAL A 35 5.48 -8.60 -4.15
CA VAL A 35 4.65 -7.81 -3.23
C VAL A 35 3.74 -6.87 -3.99
N ILE A 36 2.45 -6.88 -3.62
CA ILE A 36 1.43 -5.91 -4.00
C ILE A 36 1.15 -5.08 -2.76
N ALA A 37 1.59 -3.83 -2.70
CA ALA A 37 1.45 -2.96 -1.55
C ALA A 37 0.29 -1.98 -1.72
N ILE A 38 -0.59 -1.90 -0.72
CA ILE A 38 -1.79 -1.06 -0.75
C ILE A 38 -1.79 -0.10 0.42
N THR A 39 -1.90 1.20 0.14
CA THR A 39 -2.14 2.23 1.15
C THR A 39 -3.27 3.17 0.72
N GLY A 40 -3.73 3.97 1.63
CA GLY A 40 -4.81 4.93 1.42
C GLY A 40 -5.38 5.38 2.76
N THR A 41 -6.26 6.34 2.77
CA THR A 41 -7.02 6.66 3.98
C THR A 41 -8.07 5.56 4.19
N ASN A 42 -8.92 5.31 3.21
CA ASN A 42 -10.02 4.35 3.27
C ASN A 42 -9.87 3.25 2.22
N GLY A 43 -10.58 2.12 2.43
CA GLY A 43 -10.72 1.03 1.45
C GLY A 43 -9.53 0.07 1.34
N LYS A 44 -8.47 0.23 2.12
CA LYS A 44 -7.27 -0.62 2.09
C LYS A 44 -7.60 -2.11 2.27
N SER A 45 -8.24 -2.46 3.37
CA SER A 45 -8.57 -3.84 3.75
C SER A 45 -9.49 -4.50 2.73
N THR A 46 -10.49 -3.76 2.27
CA THR A 46 -11.44 -4.24 1.25
C THR A 46 -10.71 -4.52 -0.06
N THR A 47 -9.86 -3.60 -0.52
CA THR A 47 -9.06 -3.77 -1.73
C THR A 47 -8.13 -4.97 -1.63
N CYS A 48 -7.44 -5.14 -0.50
CA CYS A 48 -6.56 -6.30 -0.26
C CYS A 48 -7.34 -7.62 -0.37
N LYS A 49 -8.52 -7.71 0.26
CA LYS A 49 -9.36 -8.91 0.21
C LYS A 49 -9.93 -9.20 -1.18
N ILE A 50 -10.29 -8.16 -1.94
CA ILE A 50 -10.74 -8.31 -3.33
C ILE A 50 -9.62 -8.88 -4.19
N ILE A 51 -8.42 -8.30 -4.11
CA ILE A 51 -7.25 -8.77 -4.86
C ILE A 51 -6.90 -10.20 -4.46
N GLU A 52 -6.90 -10.50 -3.15
CA GLU A 52 -6.67 -11.87 -2.65
C GLU A 52 -7.63 -12.85 -3.30
N LYS A 53 -8.93 -12.55 -3.29
CA LYS A 53 -9.95 -13.42 -3.84
C LYS A 53 -9.75 -13.65 -5.34
N ILE A 54 -9.49 -12.59 -6.10
CA ILE A 54 -9.24 -12.67 -7.55
C ILE A 54 -8.03 -13.57 -7.85
N LEU A 55 -6.91 -13.32 -7.18
CA LEU A 55 -5.68 -14.07 -7.41
C LEU A 55 -5.79 -15.54 -6.98
N ARG A 56 -6.45 -15.82 -5.85
CA ARG A 56 -6.73 -17.20 -5.41
C ARG A 56 -7.64 -17.94 -6.39
N THR A 57 -8.66 -17.28 -6.94
CA THR A 57 -9.52 -17.88 -7.96
C THR A 57 -8.76 -18.18 -9.26
N ALA A 58 -7.69 -17.43 -9.54
CA ALA A 58 -6.76 -17.71 -10.65
C ALA A 58 -5.73 -18.81 -10.32
N GLY A 59 -5.84 -19.51 -9.19
CA GLY A 59 -4.94 -20.59 -8.78
C GLY A 59 -3.61 -20.14 -8.15
N LEU A 60 -3.45 -18.83 -7.88
CA LEU A 60 -2.21 -18.29 -7.33
C LEU A 60 -2.16 -18.44 -5.80
N LYS A 61 -0.94 -18.68 -5.26
CA LYS A 61 -0.69 -18.74 -3.82
C LYS A 61 -0.50 -17.33 -3.26
N VAL A 62 -1.48 -16.85 -2.51
CA VAL A 62 -1.53 -15.47 -2.01
C VAL A 62 -1.60 -15.45 -0.48
N LYS A 63 -0.87 -14.53 0.13
CA LYS A 63 -0.95 -14.22 1.57
C LYS A 63 -1.25 -12.73 1.74
N VAL A 64 -2.28 -12.40 2.52
CA VAL A 64 -2.56 -11.04 2.97
C VAL A 64 -1.87 -10.81 4.31
N VAL A 65 -1.08 -9.75 4.39
CA VAL A 65 -0.24 -9.42 5.54
C VAL A 65 -0.21 -7.91 5.81
N GLY A 66 0.30 -7.53 6.96
CA GLY A 66 0.50 -6.13 7.35
C GLY A 66 -0.52 -5.64 8.36
N ASN A 67 -1.19 -4.53 8.09
CA ASN A 67 -2.16 -3.92 9.01
C ASN A 67 -3.44 -4.77 9.20
N ILE A 68 -3.65 -5.75 8.33
CA ILE A 68 -4.72 -6.77 8.42
C ILE A 68 -4.17 -8.16 8.09
N GLY A 69 -4.94 -9.18 8.42
CA GLY A 69 -4.57 -10.57 8.17
C GLY A 69 -3.57 -11.08 9.19
N ASN A 70 -2.60 -11.87 8.72
CA ASN A 70 -1.56 -12.39 9.58
C ASN A 70 -0.50 -11.33 9.88
N PRO A 71 0.05 -11.29 11.11
CA PRO A 71 1.19 -10.43 11.40
C PRO A 71 2.32 -10.67 10.40
N ILE A 72 2.88 -9.58 9.90
CA ILE A 72 3.81 -9.62 8.76
C ILE A 72 5.03 -10.51 9.02
N LEU A 73 5.52 -10.54 10.24
CA LEU A 73 6.71 -11.32 10.64
C LEU A 73 6.46 -12.84 10.69
N PHE A 74 5.22 -13.27 10.83
CA PHE A 74 4.87 -14.71 10.76
C PHE A 74 4.76 -15.23 9.33
N SER A 75 4.89 -14.35 8.35
CA SER A 75 4.70 -14.68 6.93
C SER A 75 6.03 -14.91 6.24
N LYS A 76 6.53 -16.15 6.30
CA LYS A 76 7.72 -16.56 5.54
C LYS A 76 7.38 -16.88 4.08
N ASN A 77 8.26 -16.47 3.17
CA ASN A 77 8.16 -16.87 1.77
C ASN A 77 8.79 -18.25 1.58
N VAL A 78 7.95 -19.29 1.59
CA VAL A 78 8.41 -20.64 1.37
C VAL A 78 8.62 -20.87 -0.12
N LYS A 79 9.88 -21.03 -0.55
CA LYS A 79 10.28 -21.36 -1.93
C LYS A 79 9.83 -20.33 -2.98
N ASN A 80 9.82 -19.03 -2.66
CA ASN A 80 9.52 -17.91 -3.59
C ASN A 80 8.21 -18.05 -4.40
N LYS A 81 7.22 -18.80 -3.89
CA LYS A 81 5.98 -19.11 -4.61
C LYS A 81 4.77 -18.29 -4.14
N ASN A 82 4.92 -17.45 -3.13
CA ASN A 82 3.80 -16.67 -2.60
C ASN A 82 3.81 -15.24 -3.14
N ILE A 83 2.62 -14.79 -3.51
CA ILE A 83 2.34 -13.36 -3.72
C ILE A 83 1.89 -12.79 -2.38
N PHE A 84 2.53 -11.72 -1.93
CA PHE A 84 2.11 -11.02 -0.73
C PHE A 84 1.28 -9.80 -1.09
N ILE A 85 0.07 -9.71 -0.55
CA ILE A 85 -0.74 -8.50 -0.57
C ILE A 85 -0.51 -7.82 0.77
N LEU A 86 0.17 -6.69 0.74
CA LEU A 86 0.61 -5.96 1.92
C LEU A 86 -0.27 -4.73 2.14
N GLU A 87 -1.09 -4.75 3.17
CA GLU A 87 -1.76 -3.55 3.64
C GLU A 87 -0.82 -2.73 4.49
N VAL A 88 -0.58 -1.46 4.09
CA VAL A 88 0.37 -0.58 4.78
C VAL A 88 -0.33 0.69 5.27
N SER A 89 -0.23 0.95 6.56
CA SER A 89 -0.66 2.20 7.18
C SER A 89 0.38 3.32 7.00
N SER A 90 -0.05 4.57 7.17
CA SER A 90 0.89 5.71 7.22
C SER A 90 1.85 5.60 8.40
N TYR A 91 1.42 5.05 9.51
CA TYR A 91 2.26 4.84 10.70
C TYR A 91 3.43 3.89 10.43
N GLN A 92 3.19 2.81 9.67
CA GLN A 92 4.24 1.88 9.27
C GLN A 92 5.19 2.53 8.26
N LEU A 93 4.67 3.26 7.26
CA LEU A 93 5.50 3.94 6.28
C LEU A 93 6.31 5.09 6.86
N GLU A 94 5.90 5.68 7.98
CA GLU A 94 6.60 6.83 8.58
C GLU A 94 8.04 6.50 8.94
N TYR A 95 8.27 5.35 9.55
CA TYR A 95 9.58 4.94 10.07
C TYR A 95 10.25 3.82 9.27
N SER A 96 9.52 3.12 8.40
CA SER A 96 10.12 2.07 7.58
C SER A 96 11.11 2.64 6.56
N LYS A 97 12.11 1.84 6.24
CA LYS A 97 12.90 2.01 5.02
C LYS A 97 11.99 1.94 3.79
N PRO A 98 12.43 2.45 2.62
CA PRO A 98 11.66 2.31 1.39
C PRO A 98 11.36 0.83 1.09
N ILE A 99 10.08 0.50 0.98
CA ILE A 99 9.63 -0.87 0.74
C ILE A 99 9.64 -1.20 -0.75
N ARG A 100 10.12 -2.39 -1.10
CA ARG A 100 10.11 -2.83 -2.49
C ARG A 100 8.85 -3.63 -2.81
N SER A 101 8.06 -3.13 -3.75
CA SER A 101 6.86 -3.79 -4.24
C SER A 101 6.80 -3.79 -5.75
N LYS A 102 6.34 -4.90 -6.36
CA LYS A 102 6.11 -4.99 -7.81
C LYS A 102 4.96 -4.10 -8.24
N HIS A 103 3.92 -4.06 -7.42
CA HIS A 103 2.74 -3.23 -7.61
C HIS A 103 2.49 -2.46 -6.32
N ALA A 104 2.29 -1.15 -6.40
CA ALA A 104 1.90 -0.32 -5.26
C ALA A 104 0.74 0.61 -5.61
N ALA A 105 -0.21 0.76 -4.71
CA ALA A 105 -1.37 1.62 -4.92
C ALA A 105 -1.60 2.58 -3.75
N ILE A 106 -1.88 3.84 -4.09
CA ILE A 106 -2.49 4.81 -3.18
C ILE A 106 -3.94 4.99 -3.61
N LEU A 107 -4.88 4.44 -2.84
CA LEU A 107 -6.30 4.43 -3.18
C LEU A 107 -6.90 5.83 -3.11
N ASN A 108 -6.69 6.50 -1.99
CA ASN A 108 -7.17 7.86 -1.73
C ASN A 108 -6.32 8.51 -0.63
N VAL A 109 -6.40 9.84 -0.56
CA VAL A 109 -5.79 10.64 0.50
C VAL A 109 -6.78 11.71 0.90
N THR A 110 -7.42 11.52 2.05
CA THR A 110 -8.34 12.47 2.70
C THR A 110 -7.82 12.82 4.09
N PRO A 111 -8.27 13.91 4.73
CA PRO A 111 -7.82 14.27 6.06
C PRO A 111 -8.04 13.13 7.06
N ASP A 112 -6.95 12.70 7.70
CA ASP A 112 -6.93 11.66 8.71
C ASP A 112 -5.60 11.71 9.47
N HIS A 113 -5.60 11.38 10.75
CA HIS A 113 -4.38 11.32 11.57
C HIS A 113 -3.51 12.59 11.55
N LEU A 114 -4.13 13.78 11.38
CA LEU A 114 -3.38 15.05 11.27
C LEU A 114 -2.74 15.47 12.59
N GLU A 115 -3.26 15.00 13.72
CA GLU A 115 -2.64 15.17 15.03
C GLU A 115 -1.23 14.57 15.08
N ARG A 116 -0.98 13.52 14.29
CA ARG A 116 0.33 12.87 14.15
C ARG A 116 1.15 13.46 13.01
N HIS A 117 0.56 13.55 11.83
CA HIS A 117 1.26 13.94 10.61
C HIS A 117 1.36 15.46 10.43
N LYS A 118 0.74 16.25 11.32
CA LYS A 118 0.71 17.72 11.37
C LYS A 118 -0.09 18.36 10.25
N ASN A 119 0.10 17.96 9.00
CA ASN A 119 -0.61 18.51 7.85
C ASN A 119 -0.75 17.47 6.73
N MET A 120 -1.59 17.81 5.75
CA MET A 120 -1.90 16.94 4.61
C MET A 120 -0.70 16.69 3.69
N GLU A 121 0.22 17.63 3.59
CA GLU A 121 1.41 17.46 2.76
C GLU A 121 2.34 16.40 3.34
N ASN A 122 2.60 16.44 4.64
CA ASN A 122 3.38 15.43 5.34
C ASN A 122 2.71 14.06 5.24
N TYR A 123 1.38 14.00 5.45
CA TYR A 123 0.62 12.77 5.33
C TYR A 123 0.73 12.15 3.93
N LEU A 124 0.60 12.97 2.88
CA LEU A 124 0.81 12.54 1.51
C LEU A 124 2.26 12.08 1.27
N ASN A 125 3.25 12.84 1.75
CA ASN A 125 4.67 12.50 1.57
C ASN A 125 5.01 11.16 2.22
N ILE A 126 4.45 10.87 3.38
CA ILE A 126 4.60 9.57 4.05
C ILE A 126 3.99 8.44 3.21
N LYS A 127 2.76 8.60 2.71
CA LYS A 127 2.15 7.59 1.83
C LYS A 127 2.93 7.36 0.54
N LEU A 128 3.51 8.41 -0.03
CA LEU A 128 4.33 8.33 -1.23
C LEU A 128 5.62 7.51 -1.04
N LYS A 129 6.06 7.26 0.19
CA LYS A 129 7.21 6.36 0.47
C LYS A 129 6.99 4.96 -0.10
N ILE A 130 5.74 4.53 -0.29
CA ILE A 130 5.38 3.23 -0.88
C ILE A 130 5.97 3.03 -2.31
N PHE A 131 6.30 4.12 -3.01
CA PHE A 131 6.84 4.10 -4.38
C PHE A 131 8.37 4.23 -4.44
N LEU A 132 9.04 4.59 -3.33
CA LEU A 132 10.45 5.01 -3.36
C LEU A 132 11.43 3.92 -3.79
N ALA A 133 11.20 2.66 -3.40
CA ALA A 133 12.09 1.55 -3.75
C ALA A 133 11.70 0.81 -5.03
N GLN A 134 10.68 1.26 -5.74
CA GLN A 134 10.29 0.70 -7.02
C GLN A 134 11.28 1.08 -8.13
N ASN A 135 11.43 0.20 -9.12
CA ASN A 135 12.25 0.42 -10.31
C ASN A 135 11.41 0.56 -11.59
N ASN A 136 12.05 0.70 -12.74
CA ASN A 136 11.38 0.93 -14.04
C ASN A 136 10.49 -0.23 -14.50
N SER A 137 10.65 -1.43 -13.93
CA SER A 137 9.80 -2.60 -14.24
C SER A 137 8.57 -2.72 -13.33
N ASP A 138 8.44 -1.85 -12.31
CA ASP A 138 7.38 -1.89 -11.31
C ASP A 138 6.26 -0.89 -11.64
N TYR A 139 5.12 -1.01 -10.98
CA TYR A 139 3.92 -0.24 -11.29
C TYR A 139 3.37 0.48 -10.06
N SER A 140 3.10 1.77 -10.23
CA SER A 140 2.46 2.63 -9.23
C SER A 140 1.07 3.03 -9.69
N TYR A 141 0.08 2.82 -8.85
CA TYR A 141 -1.32 3.09 -9.15
C TYR A 141 -1.87 4.22 -8.30
N ILE A 142 -2.51 5.19 -8.91
CA ILE A 142 -3.27 6.24 -8.22
C ILE A 142 -4.63 6.46 -8.89
N ASN A 143 -5.64 6.77 -8.08
CA ASN A 143 -6.95 7.14 -8.61
C ASN A 143 -6.89 8.55 -9.23
N ILE A 144 -7.44 8.71 -10.44
CA ILE A 144 -7.48 9.99 -11.15
C ILE A 144 -8.33 11.05 -10.42
N LYS A 145 -9.30 10.63 -9.62
CA LYS A 145 -10.12 11.51 -8.78
C LYS A 145 -9.39 12.03 -7.54
N ASN A 146 -8.17 11.51 -7.24
CA ASN A 146 -7.37 11.99 -6.13
C ASN A 146 -7.00 13.47 -6.34
N LYS A 147 -7.36 14.34 -5.38
CA LYS A 147 -7.08 15.78 -5.48
C LYS A 147 -5.59 16.11 -5.58
N TYR A 148 -4.72 15.25 -5.10
CA TYR A 148 -3.25 15.37 -5.19
C TYR A 148 -2.65 14.77 -6.46
N LYS A 149 -3.47 14.32 -7.40
CA LYS A 149 -3.02 13.68 -8.65
C LYS A 149 -1.93 14.46 -9.37
N ASN A 150 -2.11 15.78 -9.54
CA ASN A 150 -1.14 16.60 -10.26
C ASN A 150 0.18 16.73 -9.50
N LEU A 151 0.13 16.88 -8.18
CA LEU A 151 1.32 16.91 -7.34
C LEU A 151 2.10 15.58 -7.44
N ILE A 152 1.40 14.45 -7.38
CA ILE A 152 2.01 13.13 -7.53
C ILE A 152 2.62 12.98 -8.92
N LYS A 153 1.89 13.32 -10.00
CA LYS A 153 2.41 13.31 -11.38
C LYS A 153 3.70 14.13 -11.52
N ASN A 154 3.74 15.32 -10.93
CA ASN A 154 4.93 16.17 -10.99
C ASN A 154 6.13 15.53 -10.26
N LYS A 155 5.91 14.81 -9.16
CA LYS A 155 6.98 14.06 -8.47
C LYS A 155 7.52 12.91 -9.35
N PHE A 156 6.65 12.23 -10.12
CA PHE A 156 7.09 11.24 -11.12
C PHE A 156 7.86 11.89 -12.27
N LYS A 157 7.36 12.99 -12.84
CA LYS A 157 8.06 13.72 -13.91
C LYS A 157 9.47 14.19 -13.50
N ARG A 158 9.66 14.58 -12.23
CA ARG A 158 10.98 14.97 -11.67
C ARG A 158 11.87 13.76 -11.35
N LYS A 159 11.56 12.57 -11.87
CA LYS A 159 12.30 11.31 -11.68
C LYS A 159 12.52 10.92 -10.21
N ARG A 160 11.71 11.43 -9.29
CA ARG A 160 11.74 11.03 -7.88
C ARG A 160 11.31 9.57 -7.68
N PHE A 161 10.42 9.08 -8.55
CA PHE A 161 9.96 7.69 -8.59
C PHE A 161 10.31 7.09 -9.95
N LYS A 162 10.79 5.85 -9.97
CA LYS A 162 11.26 5.17 -11.18
C LYS A 162 10.19 4.31 -11.84
N SER A 163 9.18 3.87 -11.07
CA SER A 163 8.12 2.97 -11.54
C SER A 163 7.21 3.61 -12.59
N LYS A 164 6.52 2.76 -13.33
CA LYS A 164 5.50 3.17 -14.30
C LYS A 164 4.24 3.65 -13.56
N LEU A 165 3.88 4.92 -13.74
CA LEU A 165 2.67 5.48 -13.13
C LEU A 165 1.43 5.11 -13.96
N ILE A 166 0.49 4.40 -13.34
CA ILE A 166 -0.82 4.05 -13.89
C ILE A 166 -1.89 4.89 -13.21
N LEU A 167 -2.63 5.66 -14.00
CA LEU A 167 -3.78 6.41 -13.52
C LEU A 167 -5.04 5.57 -13.68
N ILE A 168 -5.66 5.19 -12.57
CA ILE A 168 -6.94 4.48 -12.58
C ILE A 168 -8.02 5.52 -12.87
N ASN A 169 -8.62 5.41 -14.04
CA ASN A 169 -9.44 6.46 -14.67
C ASN A 169 -10.90 6.05 -14.88
N LYS A 170 -11.19 4.75 -14.91
CA LYS A 170 -12.53 4.28 -15.31
C LYS A 170 -13.21 3.57 -14.15
N SER A 171 -14.48 3.90 -13.92
CA SER A 171 -15.41 2.98 -13.31
C SER A 171 -15.50 1.73 -14.18
N LEU A 172 -15.54 0.56 -13.56
CA LEU A 172 -15.80 -0.68 -14.30
C LEU A 172 -17.16 -0.55 -15.00
N PRO A 173 -17.29 -1.02 -16.25
CA PRO A 173 -18.60 -1.10 -16.90
C PRO A 173 -19.60 -1.88 -16.03
N ASN A 174 -20.85 -1.45 -15.98
CA ASN A 174 -21.89 -2.04 -15.12
C ASN A 174 -22.04 -3.56 -15.30
N PHE A 175 -21.86 -4.08 -16.53
CA PHE A 175 -21.90 -5.53 -16.75
C PHE A 175 -20.76 -6.28 -16.08
N LEU A 176 -19.56 -5.69 -16.00
CA LEU A 176 -18.42 -6.26 -15.27
C LEU A 176 -18.62 -6.18 -13.76
N ILE A 177 -19.18 -5.07 -13.27
CA ILE A 177 -19.56 -4.92 -11.85
C ILE A 177 -20.55 -6.02 -11.45
N LYS A 178 -21.62 -6.22 -12.24
CA LYS A 178 -22.59 -7.30 -12.01
C LYS A 178 -21.94 -8.68 -12.04
N LYS A 179 -21.06 -8.96 -13.01
CA LYS A 179 -20.36 -10.25 -13.13
C LYS A 179 -19.43 -10.50 -11.94
N ILE A 180 -18.71 -9.47 -11.48
CA ILE A 180 -17.85 -9.55 -10.32
C ILE A 180 -18.68 -9.78 -9.05
N ASN A 181 -19.76 -9.01 -8.84
CA ASN A 181 -20.65 -9.18 -7.70
C ASN A 181 -21.24 -10.58 -7.66
N ASN A 182 -21.78 -11.08 -8.76
CA ASN A 182 -22.39 -12.41 -8.83
C ASN A 182 -21.38 -13.55 -8.64
N LYS A 183 -20.17 -13.40 -9.15
CA LYS A 183 -19.15 -14.45 -9.09
C LYS A 183 -18.35 -14.46 -7.79
N TYR A 184 -18.07 -13.29 -7.22
CA TYR A 184 -17.11 -13.15 -6.11
C TYR A 184 -17.73 -12.65 -4.80
N PHE A 185 -18.91 -12.02 -4.87
CA PHE A 185 -19.63 -11.51 -3.70
C PHE A 185 -21.06 -12.07 -3.71
N LYS A 186 -21.25 -13.19 -3.07
CA LYS A 186 -22.59 -13.80 -2.90
C LYS A 186 -23.51 -13.03 -1.94
N SER A 187 -23.06 -11.96 -1.31
CA SER A 187 -23.86 -11.14 -0.39
C SER A 187 -23.44 -9.67 -0.44
N THR A 188 -24.39 -8.81 -0.60
CA THR A 188 -24.60 -7.42 -0.13
C THR A 188 -23.49 -6.38 -0.13
N ALA A 189 -22.22 -6.66 -0.44
CA ALA A 189 -21.22 -5.63 -0.63
C ALA A 189 -21.32 -5.13 -2.09
N ASN A 190 -22.19 -4.16 -2.33
CA ASN A 190 -22.22 -3.43 -3.59
C ASN A 190 -20.87 -2.73 -3.77
N LEU A 191 -20.19 -3.01 -4.88
CA LEU A 191 -18.97 -2.27 -5.28
C LEU A 191 -19.25 -0.77 -5.47
N GLU A 192 -20.52 -0.38 -5.59
CA GLU A 192 -20.96 1.02 -5.65
C GLU A 192 -20.68 1.79 -4.35
N ASN A 193 -20.60 1.10 -3.20
CA ASN A 193 -20.28 1.67 -1.91
C ASN A 193 -18.77 1.70 -1.61
N LEU A 194 -17.94 1.19 -2.51
CA LEU A 194 -16.50 1.30 -2.42
C LEU A 194 -16.10 2.65 -3.03
N HIS A 195 -16.05 3.69 -2.21
CA HIS A 195 -15.43 4.97 -2.57
C HIS A 195 -13.93 4.73 -2.77
N PHE A 196 -13.53 4.44 -4.01
CA PHE A 196 -12.15 4.45 -4.46
C PHE A 196 -11.64 5.88 -4.68
#